data_a9196fd886e678ea73dac9b89847f74a
#
_entry.id   a9196fd886e678ea73dac9b89847f74a
#
_cell.length_a   1.000
_cell.length_b   1.000
_cell.length_c   1.000
_cell.angle_alpha   90.00
_cell.angle_beta   90.00
_cell.angle_gamma   90.00
#
_symmetry.space_group_name_H-M   'P 1'
#
loop_
_entity.id
_entity.type
_entity.pdbx_description
1 polymer ?
#
loop_
_entity_poly.entity_id
_entity_poly.type
_entity_poly.pdbx_seq_one_letter_code
_entity_poly.pdbx_strand_id
1 'polypeptide(L)' 'MTVKELIMDLLNYNLELPVRFATGEFASTLEILSIYDDTPLYPEKGKAKVLWIDLG' A
#
# COMPACT_ATOMS: atom_id res chain seq x y z
N MET A 1 4.95 13.43 1.63
CA MET A 1 4.04 12.82 2.63
C MET A 1 4.63 12.96 4.02
N THR A 2 3.81 13.39 4.99
CA THR A 2 4.24 13.48 6.38
C THR A 2 3.92 12.19 7.12
N VAL A 3 4.50 12.03 8.32
CA VAL A 3 4.20 10.87 9.18
C VAL A 3 2.71 10.81 9.46
N LYS A 4 2.08 11.96 9.74
CA LYS A 4 0.65 12.03 10.01
C LYS A 4 -0.17 11.53 8.82
N GLU A 5 0.19 11.97 7.61
CA GLU A 5 -0.51 11.54 6.39
C GLU A 5 -0.37 10.04 6.17
N LEU A 6 0.83 9.49 6.39
CA LEU A 6 1.07 8.06 6.26
C LEU A 6 0.23 7.26 7.25
N ILE A 7 0.19 7.69 8.51
CA ILE A 7 -0.62 7.03 9.53
C ILE A 7 -2.10 7.05 9.15
N MET A 8 -2.59 8.19 8.69
CA MET A 8 -4.00 8.34 8.30
C MET A 8 -4.35 7.43 7.13
N ASP A 9 -3.47 7.32 6.15
CA ASP A 9 -3.68 6.42 5.02
C ASP A 9 -3.72 4.96 5.47
N LEU A 10 -2.76 4.55 6.31
CA LEU A 10 -2.67 3.17 6.75
C LEU A 10 -3.88 2.74 7.58
N LEU A 11 -4.52 3.68 8.29
CA LEU A 11 -5.71 3.36 9.08
C LEU A 11 -6.92 2.97 8.23
N ASN A 12 -6.87 3.21 6.91
CA ASN A 12 -7.93 2.78 6.00
C ASN A 12 -7.85 1.28 5.67
N TYR A 13 -6.80 0.61 6.12
CA TYR A 13 -6.55 -0.80 5.78
C TYR A 13 -6.50 -1.64 7.04
N ASN A 14 -6.55 -2.97 6.84
CA ASN A 14 -6.38 -3.91 7.95
C ASN A 14 -4.95 -3.83 8.47
N LEU A 15 -4.78 -3.49 9.74
CA LEU A 15 -3.46 -3.28 10.34
C LEU A 15 -2.65 -4.57 10.50
N GLU A 16 -3.27 -5.72 10.28
CA GLU A 16 -2.59 -7.02 10.36
C GLU A 16 -1.99 -7.45 9.02
N LEU A 17 -2.20 -6.68 7.95
CA LEU A 17 -1.67 -7.03 6.64
C LEU A 17 -0.14 -6.90 6.60
N PRO A 18 0.56 -7.90 6.03
CA PRO A 18 1.97 -7.72 5.76
C PRO A 18 2.17 -6.64 4.71
N VAL A 19 3.25 -5.89 4.83
CA VAL A 19 3.56 -4.78 3.93
C VAL A 19 4.61 -5.24 2.90
N ARG A 20 4.38 -4.90 1.63
CA ARG A 20 5.35 -5.10 0.56
C ARG A 20 5.55 -3.79 -0.19
N PHE A 21 6.74 -3.62 -0.73
CA PHE A 21 7.10 -2.44 -1.49
C PHE A 21 7.28 -2.79 -2.95
N ALA A 22 6.80 -1.90 -3.83
CA ALA A 22 7.02 -2.00 -5.26
C ALA A 22 7.75 -0.75 -5.72
N THR A 23 8.87 -0.92 -6.42
CA THR A 23 9.65 0.19 -6.93
C THR A 23 9.60 0.22 -8.45
N GLY A 24 9.50 1.43 -9.02
CA GLY A 24 9.62 1.59 -10.46
C GLY A 24 11.05 1.38 -10.93
N GLU A 25 11.19 1.01 -12.20
CA GLU A 25 12.50 0.75 -12.79
C GLU A 25 13.42 1.97 -12.73
N PHE A 26 12.85 3.16 -12.79
CA PHE A 26 13.58 4.41 -12.77
C PHE A 26 13.37 5.22 -11.49
N ALA A 27 13.00 4.54 -10.40
CA ALA A 27 12.79 5.22 -9.13
C ALA A 27 14.11 5.81 -8.63
N SER A 28 14.16 7.13 -8.47
CA SER A 28 15.37 7.82 -8.04
C SER A 28 15.27 8.40 -6.64
N THR A 29 14.06 8.74 -6.19
CA THR A 29 13.85 9.38 -4.88
C THR A 29 13.22 8.46 -3.84
N LEU A 30 12.65 7.35 -4.27
CA LEU A 30 11.95 6.39 -3.42
C LEU A 30 10.85 7.03 -2.57
N GLU A 31 10.16 8.01 -3.14
CA GLU A 31 9.02 8.63 -2.49
C GLU A 31 7.81 7.71 -2.61
N ILE A 32 6.93 7.77 -1.62
CA ILE A 32 5.68 6.99 -1.65
C ILE A 32 4.74 7.62 -2.67
N LEU A 33 4.43 6.90 -3.73
CA LEU A 33 3.51 7.34 -4.77
C LEU A 33 2.07 6.95 -4.46
N SER A 34 1.86 5.74 -3.96
CA SER A 34 0.52 5.26 -3.64
C SER A 34 0.59 4.13 -2.62
N ILE A 35 -0.51 3.96 -1.91
CA ILE A 35 -0.70 2.89 -0.94
C ILE A 35 -2.02 2.22 -1.28
N TYR A 36 -2.00 0.91 -1.44
CA TYR A 36 -3.20 0.15 -1.76
C TYR A 36 -3.05 -1.28 -1.27
N ASP A 37 -4.17 -1.99 -1.15
CA ASP A 37 -4.13 -3.41 -0.82
C ASP A 37 -4.50 -4.24 -2.04
N ASP A 38 -4.32 -5.56 -1.92
CA ASP A 38 -4.63 -6.48 -3.01
C ASP A 38 -6.05 -7.03 -2.91
N THR A 39 -6.99 -6.20 -2.44
CA THR A 39 -8.40 -6.58 -2.36
C THR A 39 -8.90 -7.03 -3.73
N PRO A 40 -9.47 -8.23 -3.85
CA PRO A 40 -10.00 -8.70 -5.13
C PRO A 40 -11.14 -7.79 -5.62
N LEU A 41 -11.26 -7.66 -6.95
CA LEU A 41 -12.36 -6.90 -7.55
C LEU A 41 -13.73 -7.46 -7.15
N TYR A 42 -13.78 -8.77 -6.89
CA TYR A 42 -15.01 -9.45 -6.50
C TYR A 42 -14.90 -9.85 -5.03
N PRO A 43 -15.72 -9.26 -4.14
CA PRO A 43 -15.63 -9.55 -2.70
C PRO A 43 -15.73 -11.02 -2.34
N GLU A 44 -16.41 -11.82 -3.15
CA GLU A 44 -16.54 -13.26 -2.93
C GLU A 44 -15.23 -14.03 -3.12
N LYS A 45 -14.21 -13.39 -3.69
CA LYS A 45 -12.88 -14.01 -3.86
C LYS A 45 -12.03 -13.95 -2.60
N GLY A 46 -12.52 -13.27 -1.57
CA GLY A 46 -11.82 -13.19 -0.29
C GLY A 46 -11.37 -11.81 0.10
N LYS A 47 -10.57 -11.74 1.14
CA LYS A 47 -10.06 -10.49 1.68
C LYS A 47 -8.65 -10.21 1.16
N ALA A 48 -8.22 -8.96 1.28
CA ALA A 48 -6.85 -8.58 0.96
C ALA A 48 -5.85 -9.40 1.80
N LYS A 49 -4.71 -9.74 1.22
CA LYS A 49 -3.66 -10.52 1.86
C LYS A 49 -2.39 -9.71 2.09
N VAL A 50 -2.19 -8.65 1.35
CA VAL A 50 -0.95 -7.85 1.38
C VAL A 50 -1.28 -6.39 1.15
N LEU A 51 -0.55 -5.52 1.85
CA LEU A 51 -0.60 -4.08 1.59
C LEU A 51 0.61 -3.72 0.72
N TRP A 52 0.37 -3.02 -0.37
CA TRP A 52 1.41 -2.57 -1.28
C TRP A 52 1.69 -1.08 -1.13
N ILE A 53 2.96 -0.73 -1.10
CA ILE A 53 3.40 0.67 -1.11
C ILE A 53 4.24 0.86 -2.37
N ASP A 54 3.73 1.67 -3.32
CA ASP A 54 4.45 2.00 -4.54
C ASP A 54 5.42 3.13 -4.28
N LEU A 55 6.67 2.93 -4.67
CA LEU A 55 7.74 3.91 -4.53
C LEU A 55 8.20 4.36 -5.92
N GLY A 56 8.45 5.64 -6.04
CA GLY A 56 8.94 6.19 -7.30
C GLY A 56 9.97 7.28 -7.11
#